data_2eef5199c2d723cef729c49c63e54278
#
_entry.id   2eef5199c2d723cef729c49c63e54278
#
_cell.length_a   1.000
_cell.length_b   1.000
_cell.length_c   1.000
_cell.angle_alpha   90.00
_cell.angle_beta   90.00
_cell.angle_gamma   90.00
#
_symmetry.space_group_name_H-M   'P 1'
#
loop_
_entity.id
_entity.type
_entity.pdbx_description
1 polymer ?
#
loop_
_entity_poly.entity_id
_entity_poly.type
_entity_poly.pdbx_seq_one_letter_code
_entity_poly.pdbx_strand_id
1 'polypeptide(L)' 'MTVVRRRDCELCEYMLAELAALARSIALPPLDVVDVDADPELVRRYGLHVPVLLLDGSLVCRHRLDVPELRRILRL' A
#
# COMPACT_ATOMS: atom_id res chain seq x y z
N MET A 1 -8.47 0.20 -2.47
CA MET A 1 -6.98 0.24 -2.41
C MET A 1 -6.46 -1.09 -1.89
N THR A 2 -5.26 -1.44 -2.30
CA THR A 2 -4.61 -2.66 -1.84
C THR A 2 -3.20 -2.35 -1.37
N VAL A 3 -2.83 -2.85 -0.18
CA VAL A 3 -1.44 -2.87 0.26
C VAL A 3 -0.93 -4.29 0.13
N VAL A 4 0.12 -4.46 -0.68
CA VAL A 4 0.84 -5.72 -0.78
C VAL A 4 1.99 -5.66 0.21
N ARG A 5 2.00 -6.56 1.18
CA ARG A 5 2.94 -6.55 2.28
C ARG A 5 3.62 -7.91 2.46
N ARG A 6 4.66 -7.93 3.29
CA ARG A 6 5.30 -9.17 3.73
C ARG A 6 5.29 -9.23 5.25
N ARG A 7 5.26 -10.44 5.80
CA ARG A 7 5.39 -10.66 7.25
C ARG A 7 6.78 -10.19 7.68
N ASP A 8 6.86 -9.71 8.93
CA ASP A 8 8.12 -9.24 9.52
C ASP A 8 8.79 -8.13 8.67
N CYS A 9 7.99 -7.26 8.11
CA CYS A 9 8.45 -6.15 7.27
C CYS A 9 8.14 -4.85 7.99
N GLU A 10 9.18 -4.19 8.50
CA GLU A 10 9.02 -2.94 9.25
C GLU A 10 8.43 -1.82 8.39
N LEU A 11 8.92 -1.67 7.16
CA LEU A 11 8.37 -0.66 6.25
C LEU A 11 6.90 -0.91 5.93
N CYS A 12 6.48 -2.18 5.86
CA CYS A 12 5.09 -2.53 5.64
C CYS A 12 4.23 -2.07 6.82
N GLU A 13 4.71 -2.29 8.04
CA GLU A 13 4.00 -1.85 9.24
C GLU A 13 3.88 -0.33 9.30
N TYR A 14 4.93 0.40 8.92
CA TYR A 14 4.87 1.86 8.86
C TYR A 14 3.82 2.34 7.86
N MET A 15 3.78 1.77 6.66
CA MET A 15 2.80 2.18 5.65
C MET A 15 1.37 1.94 6.14
N LEU A 16 1.10 0.79 6.73
CA LEU A 16 -0.22 0.48 7.27
C LEU A 16 -0.63 1.45 8.37
N ALA A 17 0.31 1.79 9.27
CA ALA A 17 0.04 2.75 10.34
C ALA A 17 -0.21 4.16 9.79
N GLU A 18 0.56 4.58 8.80
CA GLU A 18 0.38 5.89 8.19
C GLU A 18 -0.95 5.98 7.44
N LEU A 19 -1.36 4.93 6.74
CA LEU A 19 -2.66 4.88 6.09
C LEU A 19 -3.80 4.93 7.09
N ALA A 20 -3.67 4.22 8.21
CA ALA A 20 -4.68 4.25 9.28
C ALA A 20 -4.82 5.65 9.87
N ALA A 21 -3.69 6.34 10.09
CA ALA A 21 -3.71 7.72 10.58
C ALA A 21 -4.33 8.68 9.56
N LEU A 22 -3.97 8.53 8.29
CA LEU A 22 -4.50 9.37 7.22
C LEU A 22 -6.01 9.20 7.07
N ALA A 23 -6.52 7.99 7.26
CA ALA A 23 -7.94 7.69 7.16
C ALA A 23 -8.80 8.42 8.19
N ARG A 24 -8.18 8.94 9.26
CA ARG A 24 -8.88 9.77 10.24
C ARG A 24 -9.13 11.18 9.73
N SER A 25 -8.34 11.64 8.77
CA SER A 25 -8.38 13.01 8.27
C SER A 25 -9.07 13.13 6.92
N ILE A 26 -8.96 12.10 6.09
CA ILE A 26 -9.55 12.11 4.75
C ILE A 26 -10.27 10.79 4.49
N ALA A 27 -11.26 10.84 3.60
CA ALA A 27 -11.98 9.63 3.19
C ALA A 27 -11.12 8.83 2.21
N LEU A 28 -10.59 7.70 2.67
CA LEU A 28 -9.85 6.78 1.82
C LEU A 28 -10.77 5.69 1.30
N PRO A 29 -10.52 5.16 0.07
CA PRO A 29 -11.20 3.97 -0.39
C PRO A 29 -10.96 2.80 0.56
N PRO A 30 -11.85 1.80 0.57
CA PRO A 30 -11.62 0.59 1.38
C PRO A 30 -10.25 -0.01 1.10
N LEU A 31 -9.59 -0.47 2.16
CA LEU A 31 -8.23 -1.01 2.08
C LEU A 31 -8.24 -2.52 2.24
N ASP A 32 -7.71 -3.22 1.24
CA ASP A 32 -7.41 -4.64 1.33
C ASP A 32 -5.92 -4.81 1.59
N VAL A 33 -5.57 -5.72 2.48
CA VAL A 33 -4.18 -6.04 2.80
C VAL A 33 -3.91 -7.46 2.35
N VAL A 34 -2.93 -7.65 1.47
CA VAL A 34 -2.57 -8.96 0.95
C VAL A 34 -1.12 -9.28 1.24
N ASP A 35 -0.86 -10.56 1.51
CA ASP A 35 0.49 -11.06 1.75
C ASP A 35 1.14 -11.38 0.39
N VAL A 36 2.29 -10.78 0.12
CA VAL A 36 2.99 -11.00 -1.14
C VAL A 36 3.35 -12.47 -1.34
N ASP A 37 3.64 -13.18 -0.26
CA ASP A 37 4.06 -14.58 -0.33
C ASP A 37 2.90 -15.55 -0.51
N ALA A 38 1.66 -15.06 -0.49
CA ALA A 38 0.49 -15.91 -0.71
C ALA A 38 0.29 -16.32 -2.18
N ASP A 39 0.96 -15.62 -3.11
CA ASP A 39 0.79 -15.85 -4.54
C ASP A 39 2.13 -15.66 -5.26
N PRO A 40 2.63 -16.68 -5.99
CA PRO A 40 3.89 -16.55 -6.74
C PRO A 40 3.92 -15.38 -7.71
N GLU A 41 2.77 -15.03 -8.29
CA GLU A 41 2.68 -13.89 -9.18
C GLU A 41 2.94 -12.56 -8.45
N LEU A 42 2.43 -12.45 -7.21
CA LEU A 42 2.69 -11.27 -6.39
C LEU A 42 4.16 -11.18 -6.00
N VAL A 43 4.78 -12.32 -5.66
CA VAL A 43 6.21 -12.37 -5.36
C VAL A 43 7.02 -11.87 -6.57
N ARG A 44 6.69 -12.36 -7.75
CA ARG A 44 7.39 -11.98 -8.96
C ARG A 44 7.28 -10.49 -9.24
N ARG A 45 6.10 -9.91 -9.06
CA ARG A 45 5.84 -8.49 -9.35
C ARG A 45 6.35 -7.56 -8.26
N TYR A 46 6.14 -7.93 -6.99
CA TYR A 46 6.28 -6.98 -5.88
C TYR A 46 7.21 -7.45 -4.78
N GLY A 47 7.74 -8.67 -4.86
CA GLY A 47 8.51 -9.28 -3.77
C GLY A 47 9.68 -8.45 -3.26
N LEU A 48 10.32 -7.67 -4.13
CA LEU A 48 11.46 -6.82 -3.78
C LEU A 48 11.04 -5.38 -3.49
N HIS A 49 9.75 -5.08 -3.56
CA HIS A 49 9.24 -3.70 -3.51
C HIS A 49 8.23 -3.45 -2.40
N VAL A 50 7.98 -4.45 -1.56
CA VAL A 50 7.01 -4.30 -0.48
C VAL A 50 7.45 -3.23 0.52
N PRO A 51 6.52 -2.47 1.11
CA PRO A 51 5.09 -2.47 0.81
C PRO A 51 4.79 -1.75 -0.51
N VAL A 52 3.75 -2.23 -1.19
CA VAL A 52 3.26 -1.62 -2.44
C VAL A 52 1.81 -1.21 -2.24
N LEU A 53 1.50 0.04 -2.55
CA LEU A 53 0.13 0.54 -2.53
C LEU A 53 -0.42 0.63 -3.93
N LEU A 54 -1.56 -0.03 -4.15
CA LEU A 54 -2.24 -0.05 -5.44
C LEU A 54 -3.62 0.59 -5.31
N LEU A 55 -4.05 1.30 -6.34
CA LEU A 55 -5.41 1.80 -6.48
C LEU A 55 -5.95 1.30 -7.80
N ASP A 56 -7.02 0.51 -7.75
CA ASP A 56 -7.63 -0.11 -8.94
C ASP A 56 -6.58 -0.84 -9.80
N GLY A 57 -5.66 -1.53 -9.14
CA GLY A 57 -4.61 -2.29 -9.78
C GLY A 57 -3.40 -1.48 -10.26
N SER A 58 -3.45 -0.15 -10.14
CA SER A 58 -2.35 0.73 -10.57
C SER A 58 -1.46 1.12 -9.39
N LEU A 59 -0.15 1.16 -9.63
CA LEU A 59 0.83 1.52 -8.60
C LEU A 59 0.65 2.98 -8.18
N VAL A 60 0.50 3.20 -6.88
CA VAL A 60 0.51 4.54 -6.27
C VAL A 60 1.91 4.84 -5.75
N CYS A 61 2.44 3.97 -4.90
CA CYS A 61 3.77 4.12 -4.33
C CYS A 61 4.26 2.77 -3.81
N ARG A 62 5.53 2.72 -3.49
CA ARG A 62 6.16 1.53 -2.93
C ARG A 62 7.20 1.94 -1.89
N HIS A 63 7.49 1.05 -0.96
CA HIS A 63 8.44 1.19 0.14
C HIS A 63 7.97 2.18 1.20
N ARG A 64 7.59 3.37 0.82
CA ARG A 64 7.10 4.39 1.74
C ARG A 64 5.84 5.03 1.18
N LEU A 65 4.95 5.46 2.07
CA LEU A 65 3.72 6.13 1.67
C LEU A 65 4.05 7.51 1.11
N ASP A 66 3.57 7.74 -0.10
CA ASP A 66 3.66 9.03 -0.77
C ASP A 66 2.30 9.73 -0.66
N VAL A 67 2.12 10.50 0.41
CA VAL A 67 0.84 11.15 0.69
C VAL A 67 0.46 12.16 -0.40
N PRO A 68 1.36 13.05 -0.87
CA PRO A 68 1.00 13.96 -1.95
C PRO A 68 0.53 13.24 -3.21
N GLU A 69 1.20 12.15 -3.60
CA GLU A 69 0.81 11.38 -4.78
C GLU A 69 -0.55 10.72 -4.58
N LEU A 70 -0.79 10.13 -3.39
CA LEU A 70 -2.08 9.53 -3.09
C LEU A 70 -3.20 10.57 -3.16
N ARG A 71 -2.98 11.74 -2.57
CA ARG A 71 -3.97 12.82 -2.61
C ARG A 71 -4.23 13.27 -4.04
N ARG A 72 -3.19 13.37 -4.86
CA ARG A 72 -3.30 13.75 -6.27
C ARG A 72 -4.19 12.76 -7.03
N ILE A 73 -3.94 11.47 -6.84
CA ILE A 73 -4.69 10.40 -7.51
C ILE A 73 -6.14 10.39 -7.05
N LEU A 74 -6.39 10.59 -5.76
CA LEU A 74 -7.73 10.64 -5.19
C LEU A 74 -8.44 11.98 -5.42
N ARG A 75 -7.72 12.95 -5.97
CA ARG A 75 -8.24 14.30 -6.24
C ARG A 75 -8.68 15.03 -4.97
N LEU A 76 -7.83 14.96 -3.97
CA LEU A 76 -8.11 15.60 -2.68
C LEU A 76 -7.27 16.85 -2.46
#